data_6b11ed7262c9893d964dd12a436c3c2f
#
_entry.id   6b11ed7262c9893d964dd12a436c3c2f
#
_cell.length_a   1.000
_cell.length_b   1.000
_cell.length_c   1.000
_cell.angle_alpha   90.00
_cell.angle_beta   90.00
_cell.angle_gamma   90.00
#
_symmetry.space_group_name_H-M   'P 1'
#
loop_
_entity.id
_entity.type
_entity.pdbx_description
1 polymer ?
#
loop_
_entity_poly.entity_id
_entity_poly.type
_entity_poly.pdbx_seq_one_letter_code
_entity_poly.pdbx_strand_id
1 'polypeptide(L)'
;QFIVYLTYYPHYKETEDAEAILGTFCTTDADNDKINYFLNEMFGTLVLVFGALCCLMLPWGSKDLAAASIVVGFIVWGLVTSMGGPTGPGLNPARDLMPRLLHAILPIPNKGTSRWGEAWIPVVAPIVGAIVGAWLYVFFFA
;
A
#
# COMPACT_ATOMS: atom_id res chain seq x y z
N GLN A 1 -5.98 -10.34 -6.49
CA GLN A 1 -5.29 -11.23 -5.53
C GLN A 1 -5.70 -12.71 -5.66
N PHE A 2 -6.97 -13.03 -5.94
CA PHE A 2 -7.39 -14.42 -6.13
C PHE A 2 -6.65 -15.12 -7.28
N ILE A 3 -6.46 -14.43 -8.41
CA ILE A 3 -5.68 -14.95 -9.54
C ILE A 3 -4.22 -15.21 -9.11
N VAL A 4 -3.63 -14.29 -8.35
CA VAL A 4 -2.28 -14.46 -7.80
C VAL A 4 -2.20 -15.71 -6.93
N TYR A 5 -3.20 -15.93 -6.06
CA TYR A 5 -3.28 -17.15 -5.26
C TYR A 5 -3.24 -18.42 -6.12
N LEU A 6 -4.01 -18.46 -7.20
CA LEU A 6 -4.05 -19.63 -8.08
C LEU A 6 -2.69 -19.88 -8.78
N THR A 7 -2.05 -18.81 -9.25
CA THR A 7 -0.76 -18.93 -9.97
C THR A 7 0.41 -19.24 -9.04
N TYR A 8 0.38 -18.77 -7.79
CA TYR A 8 1.42 -19.01 -6.79
C TYR A 8 1.14 -20.21 -5.87
N TYR A 9 0.05 -20.93 -6.09
CA TYR A 9 -0.33 -22.05 -5.22
C TYR A 9 0.78 -23.11 -5.03
N PRO A 10 1.55 -23.53 -6.07
CA PRO A 10 2.69 -24.43 -5.87
C PRO A 10 3.76 -23.85 -4.93
N HIS A 11 4.04 -22.53 -5.03
CA HIS A 11 5.01 -21.86 -4.16
C HIS A 11 4.56 -21.85 -2.70
N TYR A 12 3.27 -21.63 -2.44
CA TYR A 12 2.74 -21.67 -1.07
C TYR A 12 2.90 -23.03 -0.39
N LYS A 13 2.90 -24.11 -1.15
CA LYS A 13 3.15 -25.45 -0.60
C LYS A 13 4.58 -25.63 -0.12
N GLU A 14 5.53 -25.02 -0.80
CA GLU A 14 6.96 -25.12 -0.50
C GLU A 14 7.44 -24.02 0.48
N THR A 15 6.62 -22.99 0.73
CA THR A 15 6.97 -21.88 1.61
C THR A 15 6.50 -22.19 3.04
N GLU A 16 7.44 -22.32 3.97
CA GLU A 16 7.14 -22.55 5.40
C GLU A 16 6.97 -21.23 6.18
N ASP A 17 7.51 -20.12 5.66
CA ASP A 17 7.46 -18.81 6.29
C ASP A 17 6.07 -18.16 6.10
N ALA A 18 5.27 -18.19 7.17
CA ALA A 18 3.93 -17.63 7.19
C ALA A 18 3.88 -16.10 6.96
N GLU A 19 4.93 -15.36 7.37
CA GLU A 19 5.02 -13.92 7.16
C GLU A 19 5.32 -13.60 5.70
N ALA A 20 6.18 -14.36 5.04
CA ALA A 20 6.40 -14.25 3.61
C ALA A 20 5.12 -14.51 2.82
N ILE A 21 4.33 -15.53 3.21
CA ILE A 21 3.02 -15.81 2.61
C ILE A 21 2.06 -14.63 2.82
N LEU A 22 1.93 -14.13 4.05
CA LEU A 22 1.07 -12.99 4.38
C LEU A 22 1.47 -11.74 3.59
N GLY A 23 2.77 -11.47 3.46
CA GLY A 23 3.33 -10.35 2.68
C GLY A 23 2.96 -10.35 1.20
N THR A 24 2.60 -11.50 0.63
CA THR A 24 2.07 -11.57 -0.74
C THR A 24 0.63 -11.07 -0.86
N PHE A 25 -0.09 -10.95 0.24
CA PHE A 25 -1.48 -10.49 0.29
C PHE A 25 -1.60 -9.06 0.79
N CYS A 26 -1.05 -8.75 1.95
CA CYS A 26 -1.25 -7.48 2.64
C CYS A 26 0.05 -6.97 3.25
N THR A 27 -0.01 -5.77 3.80
CA THR A 27 1.11 -5.14 4.49
C THR A 27 1.16 -5.61 5.94
N THR A 28 2.36 -5.68 6.47
CA THR A 28 2.62 -6.08 7.87
C THR A 28 3.71 -5.19 8.45
N ASP A 29 3.79 -5.13 9.75
CA ASP A 29 4.86 -4.47 10.47
C ASP A 29 6.02 -5.44 10.67
N ALA A 30 7.16 -5.15 10.05
CA ALA A 30 8.34 -6.01 10.12
C ALA A 30 8.93 -6.05 11.55
N ASP A 31 8.82 -4.94 12.28
CA ASP A 31 9.45 -4.76 13.60
C ASP A 31 8.46 -4.87 14.77
N ASN A 32 7.17 -5.13 14.51
CA ASN A 32 6.08 -5.08 15.48
C ASN A 32 5.95 -3.72 16.21
N ASP A 33 6.28 -2.63 15.52
CA ASP A 33 6.09 -1.25 15.98
C ASP A 33 4.93 -0.56 15.24
N LYS A 34 3.76 -0.57 15.85
CA LYS A 34 2.55 0.01 15.29
C LYS A 34 2.65 1.50 15.01
N ILE A 35 3.50 2.24 15.74
CA ILE A 35 3.70 3.67 15.51
C ILE A 35 4.48 3.85 14.21
N ASN A 36 5.57 3.12 14.05
CA ASN A 36 6.35 3.14 12.82
C ASN A 36 5.50 2.69 11.62
N TYR A 37 4.70 1.62 11.78
CA TYR A 37 3.76 1.18 10.76
C TYR A 37 2.79 2.28 10.36
N PHE A 38 2.15 2.93 11.33
CA PHE A 38 1.21 4.03 11.07
C PHE A 38 1.89 5.20 10.34
N LEU A 39 3.05 5.63 10.81
CA LEU A 39 3.80 6.74 10.21
C LEU A 39 4.25 6.42 8.78
N ASN A 40 4.75 5.22 8.53
CA ASN A 40 5.19 4.80 7.20
C ASN A 40 4.03 4.83 6.19
N GLU A 41 2.88 4.27 6.54
CA GLU A 41 1.69 4.27 5.68
C GLU A 41 1.11 5.68 5.49
N MET A 42 1.10 6.49 6.55
CA MET A 42 0.62 7.87 6.51
C MET A 42 1.51 8.75 5.61
N PHE A 43 2.83 8.75 5.84
CA PHE A 43 3.74 9.58 5.06
C PHE A 43 3.84 9.10 3.61
N GLY A 44 3.88 7.80 3.37
CA GLY A 44 3.88 7.27 2.01
C GLY A 44 2.64 7.69 1.23
N THR A 45 1.46 7.63 1.84
CA THR A 45 0.22 8.07 1.19
C THR A 45 0.14 9.60 1.05
N LEU A 46 0.66 10.37 2.03
CA LEU A 46 0.77 11.81 1.90
C LEU A 46 1.56 12.19 0.64
N VAL A 47 2.75 11.63 0.48
CA VAL A 47 3.60 11.90 -0.70
C VAL A 47 2.94 11.45 -1.98
N LEU A 48 2.28 10.29 -1.96
CA LEU A 48 1.53 9.77 -3.12
C LEU A 48 0.43 10.74 -3.56
N VAL A 49 -0.43 11.15 -2.63
CA VAL A 49 -1.59 12.00 -2.96
C VAL A 49 -1.15 13.40 -3.36
N PHE A 50 -0.23 14.01 -2.59
CA PHE A 50 0.34 15.31 -2.94
C PHE A 50 0.97 15.29 -4.34
N GLY A 51 1.84 14.32 -4.62
CA GLY A 51 2.51 14.17 -5.91
C GLY A 51 1.53 13.87 -7.05
N ALA A 52 0.51 13.03 -6.81
CA ALA A 52 -0.51 12.74 -7.81
C ALA A 52 -1.33 13.99 -8.16
N LEU A 53 -1.72 14.80 -7.18
CA LEU A 53 -2.41 16.07 -7.42
C LEU A 53 -1.52 17.06 -8.19
N CYS A 54 -0.24 17.18 -7.85
CA CYS A 54 0.71 17.96 -8.63
C CYS A 54 0.83 17.46 -10.09
N CYS A 55 0.81 16.16 -10.31
CA CYS A 55 0.89 15.60 -11.65
C CYS A 55 -0.40 15.81 -12.46
N LEU A 56 -1.57 15.65 -11.84
CA LEU A 56 -2.85 15.60 -12.55
C LEU A 56 -3.53 16.96 -12.67
N MET A 57 -3.35 17.85 -11.69
CA MET A 57 -4.10 19.10 -11.59
C MET A 57 -3.32 20.32 -12.09
N LEU A 58 -1.99 20.29 -12.14
CA LEU A 58 -1.20 21.36 -12.71
C LEU A 58 -1.37 21.45 -14.25
N PRO A 59 -1.16 22.64 -14.87
CA PRO A 59 -1.50 22.86 -16.28
C PRO A 59 -0.87 21.91 -17.29
N TRP A 60 0.30 21.34 -16.99
CA TRP A 60 0.95 20.37 -17.86
C TRP A 60 0.25 19.00 -17.86
N GLY A 61 -0.11 18.51 -16.67
CA GLY A 61 -0.69 17.18 -16.51
C GLY A 61 -2.17 17.13 -16.85
N SER A 62 -2.91 18.23 -16.62
CA SER A 62 -4.32 18.32 -17.00
C SER A 62 -4.52 18.34 -18.54
N LYS A 63 -3.47 18.69 -19.30
CA LYS A 63 -3.48 18.65 -20.77
C LYS A 63 -3.03 17.29 -21.32
N ASP A 64 -2.23 16.54 -20.59
CA ASP A 64 -1.74 15.21 -20.99
C ASP A 64 -1.87 14.22 -19.83
N LEU A 65 -3.06 13.68 -19.67
CA LEU A 65 -3.36 12.72 -18.59
C LEU A 65 -2.57 11.41 -18.73
N ALA A 66 -2.18 11.02 -19.95
CA ALA A 66 -1.40 9.81 -20.16
C ALA A 66 0.01 9.99 -19.59
N ALA A 67 0.68 11.09 -19.91
CA ALA A 67 1.99 11.41 -19.35
C ALA A 67 1.93 11.60 -17.83
N ALA A 68 0.92 12.32 -17.33
CA ALA A 68 0.73 12.52 -15.89
C ALA A 68 0.54 11.20 -15.15
N SER A 69 -0.23 10.26 -15.69
CA SER A 69 -0.44 8.94 -15.10
C SER A 69 0.85 8.11 -15.06
N ILE A 70 1.71 8.20 -16.06
CA ILE A 70 3.03 7.55 -16.06
C ILE A 70 3.89 8.10 -14.93
N VAL A 71 3.91 9.43 -14.74
CA VAL A 71 4.68 10.05 -13.65
C VAL A 71 4.15 9.63 -12.29
N VAL A 72 2.82 9.55 -12.11
CA VAL A 72 2.23 8.99 -10.87
C VAL A 72 2.69 7.55 -10.65
N GLY A 73 2.77 6.74 -11.70
CA GLY A 73 3.33 5.38 -11.61
C GLY A 73 4.78 5.36 -11.11
N PHE A 74 5.63 6.29 -11.55
CA PHE A 74 6.99 6.44 -11.03
C PHE A 74 7.02 6.91 -9.57
N ILE A 75 6.09 7.77 -9.15
CA ILE A 75 5.96 8.13 -7.72
C ILE A 75 5.65 6.88 -6.89
N VAL A 76 4.70 6.07 -7.31
CA VAL A 76 4.38 4.80 -6.63
C VAL A 76 5.59 3.88 -6.58
N TRP A 77 6.30 3.72 -7.70
CA TRP A 77 7.51 2.90 -7.74
C TRP A 77 8.59 3.42 -6.77
N GLY A 78 8.83 4.73 -6.76
CA GLY A 78 9.75 5.36 -5.82
C GLY A 78 9.38 5.10 -4.36
N LEU A 79 8.09 5.22 -4.01
CA LEU A 79 7.58 4.93 -2.65
C LEU A 79 7.73 3.45 -2.28
N VAL A 80 7.41 2.55 -3.20
CA VAL A 80 7.56 1.09 -2.98
C VAL A 80 9.02 0.73 -2.70
N THR A 81 9.96 1.32 -3.45
CA THR A 81 11.39 1.01 -3.29
C THR A 81 12.04 1.68 -2.08
N SER A 82 11.56 2.85 -1.67
CA SER A 82 12.14 3.62 -0.55
C SER A 82 11.50 3.32 0.80
N MET A 83 10.19 3.11 0.85
CA MET A 83 9.40 2.96 2.08
C MET A 83 8.79 1.56 2.26
N GLY A 84 9.07 0.64 1.32
CA GLY A 84 8.50 -0.70 1.36
C GLY A 84 9.14 -1.63 2.37
N GLY A 85 10.34 -1.34 2.85
CA GLY A 85 11.07 -2.20 3.79
C GLY A 85 10.35 -2.41 5.13
N PRO A 86 9.94 -1.34 5.84
CA PRO A 86 9.35 -1.46 7.17
C PRO A 86 7.98 -2.16 7.20
N THR A 87 7.13 -1.95 6.20
CA THR A 87 5.73 -2.41 6.29
C THR A 87 5.24 -3.18 5.06
N GLY A 88 6.01 -3.18 3.98
CA GLY A 88 5.48 -3.52 2.67
C GLY A 88 4.49 -2.42 2.22
N PRO A 89 4.69 -1.74 1.10
CA PRO A 89 3.96 -0.50 0.80
C PRO A 89 2.46 -0.76 0.57
N GLY A 90 1.65 -0.43 1.55
CA GLY A 90 0.19 -0.46 1.48
C GLY A 90 -0.35 0.73 0.72
N LEU A 91 -0.19 1.91 1.28
CA LEU A 91 -0.55 3.23 0.76
C LEU A 91 -2.01 3.34 0.29
N ASN A 92 -2.80 2.32 0.53
CA ASN A 92 -4.16 2.20 0.00
C ASN A 92 -4.96 1.18 0.84
N PRO A 93 -6.06 1.61 1.49
CA PRO A 93 -6.89 0.70 2.28
C PRO A 93 -7.39 -0.53 1.52
N ALA A 94 -7.76 -0.36 0.25
CA ALA A 94 -8.27 -1.46 -0.56
C ALA A 94 -7.18 -2.47 -0.96
N ARG A 95 -5.93 -2.00 -1.11
CA ARG A 95 -4.76 -2.83 -1.43
C ARG A 95 -4.37 -3.73 -0.25
N ASP A 96 -4.72 -3.35 0.98
CA ASP A 96 -4.47 -4.17 2.17
C ASP A 96 -5.71 -4.99 2.58
N LEU A 97 -6.83 -4.33 2.85
CA LEU A 97 -8.00 -4.95 3.49
C LEU A 97 -8.59 -6.10 2.68
N MET A 98 -8.76 -5.92 1.35
CA MET A 98 -9.37 -6.95 0.53
C MET A 98 -8.48 -8.18 0.32
N PRO A 99 -7.18 -8.05 0.03
CA PRO A 99 -6.28 -9.20 0.01
C PRO A 99 -6.13 -9.86 1.38
N ARG A 100 -6.13 -9.12 2.49
CA ARG A 100 -6.10 -9.68 3.85
C ARG A 100 -7.33 -10.54 4.13
N LEU A 101 -8.50 -10.11 3.67
CA LEU A 101 -9.72 -10.91 3.75
C LEU A 101 -9.57 -12.22 2.95
N LEU A 102 -9.02 -12.15 1.74
CA LEU A 102 -8.76 -13.35 0.93
C LEU A 102 -7.75 -14.28 1.62
N HIS A 103 -6.68 -13.73 2.22
CA HIS A 103 -5.76 -14.53 3.02
C HIS A 103 -6.47 -15.25 4.17
N ALA A 104 -7.42 -14.60 4.83
CA ALA A 104 -8.17 -15.21 5.93
C ALA A 104 -9.05 -16.39 5.48
N ILE A 105 -9.76 -16.26 4.37
CA ILE A 105 -10.76 -17.23 3.91
C ILE A 105 -10.20 -18.34 3.01
N LEU A 106 -9.13 -18.07 2.24
CA LEU A 106 -8.57 -19.05 1.31
C LEU A 106 -7.82 -20.16 2.06
N PRO A 107 -7.87 -21.41 1.57
CA PRO A 107 -7.13 -22.54 2.14
C PRO A 107 -5.67 -22.53 1.68
N ILE A 108 -4.89 -21.54 2.14
CA ILE A 108 -3.48 -21.39 1.77
C ILE A 108 -2.64 -22.30 2.68
N PRO A 109 -1.78 -23.15 2.13
CA PRO A 109 -0.84 -23.94 2.93
C PRO A 109 0.07 -23.01 3.77
N ASN A 110 0.36 -23.40 4.99
CA ASN A 110 1.31 -22.73 5.90
C ASN A 110 1.03 -21.25 6.24
N LYS A 111 -0.18 -20.73 5.95
CA LYS A 111 -0.49 -19.29 5.94
C LYS A 111 -0.40 -18.54 7.26
N GLY A 112 -0.40 -19.22 8.40
CA GLY A 112 -0.42 -18.56 9.71
C GLY A 112 -1.64 -17.68 9.97
N THR A 113 -1.46 -16.57 10.68
CA THR A 113 -2.53 -15.62 11.02
C THR A 113 -2.63 -14.48 10.01
N SER A 114 -3.82 -13.89 9.87
CA SER A 114 -4.05 -12.73 8.98
C SER A 114 -3.82 -11.37 9.69
N ARG A 115 -3.27 -11.36 10.92
CA ARG A 115 -2.93 -10.16 11.72
C ARG A 115 -4.02 -9.09 11.76
N TRP A 116 -5.27 -9.48 12.03
CA TRP A 116 -6.41 -8.54 12.08
C TRP A 116 -6.27 -7.45 13.14
N GLY A 117 -5.50 -7.69 14.22
CA GLY A 117 -5.27 -6.72 15.29
C GLY A 117 -4.54 -5.43 14.85
N GLU A 118 -3.91 -5.46 13.69
CA GLU A 118 -3.22 -4.29 13.10
C GLU A 118 -3.82 -3.82 11.77
N ALA A 119 -4.81 -4.55 11.24
CA ALA A 119 -5.44 -4.28 9.95
C ALA A 119 -6.10 -2.90 9.84
N TRP A 120 -6.38 -2.23 10.96
CA TRP A 120 -6.89 -0.87 10.99
C TRP A 120 -5.84 0.16 10.54
N ILE A 121 -4.55 -0.13 10.76
CA ILE A 121 -3.46 0.82 10.44
C ILE A 121 -3.40 1.12 8.94
N PRO A 122 -3.29 0.12 8.03
CA PRO A 122 -3.25 0.38 6.58
C PRO A 122 -4.58 0.86 6.01
N VAL A 123 -5.61 1.02 6.85
CA VAL A 123 -6.88 1.69 6.49
C VAL A 123 -6.85 3.15 6.95
N VAL A 124 -6.58 3.40 8.23
CA VAL A 124 -6.67 4.74 8.82
C VAL A 124 -5.49 5.62 8.43
N ALA A 125 -4.28 5.09 8.48
CA ALA A 125 -3.06 5.87 8.20
C ALA A 125 -3.03 6.44 6.77
N PRO A 126 -3.36 5.68 5.69
CA PRO A 126 -3.47 6.24 4.36
C PRO A 126 -4.56 7.31 4.22
N ILE A 127 -5.69 7.17 4.90
CA ILE A 127 -6.75 8.20 4.87
C ILE A 127 -6.23 9.51 5.47
N VAL A 128 -5.57 9.44 6.63
CA VAL A 128 -4.95 10.62 7.26
C VAL A 128 -3.89 11.23 6.34
N GLY A 129 -3.00 10.40 5.78
CA GLY A 129 -1.98 10.83 4.84
C GLY A 129 -2.56 11.51 3.59
N ALA A 130 -3.63 10.95 3.03
CA ALA A 130 -4.31 11.51 1.87
C ALA A 130 -4.92 12.89 2.15
N ILE A 131 -5.56 13.05 3.31
CA ILE A 131 -6.14 14.35 3.73
C ILE A 131 -5.03 15.39 3.86
N VAL A 132 -3.93 15.08 4.55
CA VAL A 132 -2.80 15.99 4.72
C VAL A 132 -2.14 16.31 3.37
N GLY A 133 -1.93 15.31 2.51
CA GLY A 133 -1.36 15.51 1.17
C GLY A 133 -2.22 16.41 0.29
N ALA A 134 -3.54 16.19 0.30
CA ALA A 134 -4.48 17.04 -0.43
C ALA A 134 -4.51 18.48 0.14
N TRP A 135 -4.50 18.64 1.48
CA TRP A 135 -4.43 19.95 2.11
C TRP A 135 -3.15 20.71 1.75
N LEU A 136 -2.00 20.05 1.76
CA LEU A 136 -0.74 20.64 1.32
C LEU A 136 -0.79 21.10 -0.14
N TYR A 137 -1.41 20.30 -1.02
CA TYR A 137 -1.59 20.71 -2.42
C TYR A 137 -2.41 22.00 -2.51
N VAL A 138 -3.54 22.09 -1.83
CA VAL A 138 -4.38 23.30 -1.80
C VAL A 138 -3.61 24.48 -1.23
N PHE A 139 -2.85 24.28 -0.15
CA PHE A 139 -2.07 25.34 0.50
C PHE A 139 -1.01 25.96 -0.42
N PHE A 140 -0.36 25.15 -1.26
CA PHE A 140 0.72 25.64 -2.13
C PHE A 140 0.26 26.07 -3.52
N PHE A 141 -0.86 25.55 -4.04
CA PHE A 141 -1.22 25.69 -5.46
C PHE A 141 -2.65 26.18 -5.71
N ALA A 142 -3.51 26.28 -4.73
CA ALA A 142 -4.85 26.85 -4.85
C ALA A 142 -4.95 28.17 -4.08
#